data_dcfedecc6ac252196365e6b67f819b63
#
_entry.id   dcfedecc6ac252196365e6b67f819b63
#
_cell.length_a   1.000
_cell.length_b   1.000
_cell.length_c   1.000
_cell.angle_alpha   90.00
_cell.angle_beta   90.00
_cell.angle_gamma   90.00
#
_symmetry.space_group_name_H-M   'P 1'
#
loop_
_entity.id
_entity.type
_entity.pdbx_description
1 polymer ?
#
loop_
_entity_poly.entity_id
_entity_poly.type
_entity_poly.pdbx_seq_one_letter_code
_entity_poly.pdbx_strand_id
1 'polypeptide(L)'
;FRAWREQREVVDEIAETFAGSEFNLKSVFKSWAKSPFYRADGLAATVESSHREAELADVGLVRMLPPEQLERKLEAIFGEGWGRLDEQFAILYGGIDSKTVTERIGQPNGAMGAIQRMLANEMACRHVVPDFAQDPSKRRLFPGIEPHVIPGESEAGDRQIREAIAHLHRYLLGLDDAIDSPEVA
;
A
#
# COMPACT_ATOMS: atom_id res chain seq x y z
N PHE A 1 12.83 -22.20 11.68
CA PHE A 1 13.90 -22.16 12.70
C PHE A 1 14.89 -21.01 12.47
N ARG A 2 15.40 -20.82 11.22
CA ARG A 2 16.35 -19.72 10.90
C ARG A 2 15.68 -18.36 10.90
N ALA A 3 14.52 -18.22 10.27
CA ALA A 3 13.76 -16.97 10.26
C ALA A 3 13.37 -16.50 11.68
N TRP A 4 13.00 -17.45 12.55
CA TRP A 4 12.74 -17.14 13.95
C TRP A 4 13.99 -16.66 14.70
N ARG A 5 15.17 -17.22 14.41
CA ARG A 5 16.43 -16.78 15.03
C ARG A 5 16.76 -15.34 14.62
N GLU A 6 16.71 -15.05 13.34
CA GLU A 6 16.99 -13.70 12.80
C GLU A 6 15.98 -12.66 13.32
N GLN A 7 14.70 -13.01 13.40
CA GLN A 7 13.70 -12.14 14.02
C GLN A 7 14.00 -11.91 15.51
N ARG A 8 14.41 -12.93 16.23
CA ARG A 8 14.75 -12.81 17.63
C ARG A 8 15.99 -11.94 17.86
N GLU A 9 17.03 -12.07 17.02
CA GLU A 9 18.21 -11.20 17.09
C GLU A 9 17.82 -9.72 16.94
N VAL A 10 16.95 -9.39 16.00
CA VAL A 10 16.45 -8.02 15.84
C VAL A 10 15.62 -7.56 17.05
N VAL A 11 14.82 -8.44 17.62
CA VAL A 11 14.06 -8.12 18.85
C VAL A 11 14.99 -7.88 20.04
N ASP A 12 16.02 -8.71 20.19
CA ASP A 12 17.01 -8.59 21.26
C ASP A 12 17.82 -7.28 21.11
N GLU A 13 18.26 -6.92 19.89
CA GLU A 13 18.92 -5.62 19.61
C GLU A 13 18.01 -4.42 19.93
N ILE A 14 16.73 -4.51 19.61
CA ILE A 14 15.75 -3.46 19.95
C ILE A 14 15.59 -3.37 21.47
N ALA A 15 15.55 -4.51 22.17
CA ALA A 15 15.44 -4.54 23.63
C ALA A 15 16.65 -3.93 24.31
N GLU A 16 17.87 -4.23 23.82
CA GLU A 16 19.13 -3.60 24.31
C GLU A 16 19.13 -2.10 24.07
N THR A 17 18.73 -1.66 22.87
CA THR A 17 18.61 -0.24 22.54
C THR A 17 17.60 0.47 23.44
N PHE A 18 16.48 -0.19 23.75
CA PHE A 18 15.46 0.32 24.66
C PHE A 18 16.01 0.48 26.08
N ALA A 19 16.68 -0.55 26.60
CA ALA A 19 17.30 -0.50 27.92
C ALA A 19 18.39 0.58 28.00
N GLY A 20 19.26 0.66 26.97
CA GLY A 20 20.33 1.68 26.90
C GLY A 20 19.84 3.12 26.72
N SER A 21 18.58 3.31 26.28
CA SER A 21 17.94 4.63 26.12
C SER A 21 17.14 5.08 27.33
N GLU A 22 17.42 4.57 28.50
CA GLU A 22 16.64 4.84 29.73
C GLU A 22 15.14 4.49 29.59
N PHE A 23 14.87 3.38 28.90
CA PHE A 23 13.51 2.88 28.63
C PHE A 23 12.64 3.86 27.80
N ASN A 24 13.25 4.60 26.89
CA ASN A 24 12.53 5.50 26.01
C ASN A 24 11.81 4.72 24.90
N LEU A 25 10.49 4.63 24.96
CA LEU A 25 9.68 3.88 23.98
C LEU A 25 9.87 4.36 22.53
N LYS A 26 10.21 5.63 22.29
CA LYS A 26 10.51 6.13 20.95
C LYS A 26 11.70 5.43 20.31
N SER A 27 12.67 4.95 21.10
CA SER A 27 13.82 4.20 20.60
C SER A 27 13.39 2.87 19.99
N VAL A 28 12.39 2.20 20.56
CA VAL A 28 11.83 0.93 20.05
C VAL A 28 11.25 1.15 18.66
N PHE A 29 10.35 2.11 18.49
CA PHE A 29 9.74 2.40 17.18
C PHE A 29 10.79 2.82 16.14
N LYS A 30 11.78 3.63 16.54
CA LYS A 30 12.85 4.06 15.66
C LYS A 30 13.75 2.90 15.21
N SER A 31 14.11 2.01 16.13
CA SER A 31 14.91 0.82 15.82
C SER A 31 14.14 -0.18 14.97
N TRP A 32 12.86 -0.42 15.29
CA TRP A 32 11.98 -1.26 14.49
C TRP A 32 11.85 -0.74 13.04
N ALA A 33 11.54 0.54 12.85
CA ALA A 33 11.43 1.14 11.53
C ALA A 33 12.74 1.11 10.70
N LYS A 34 13.89 1.00 11.36
CA LYS A 34 15.19 0.86 10.71
C LYS A 34 15.60 -0.59 10.46
N SER A 35 14.90 -1.55 11.07
CA SER A 35 15.25 -2.95 10.95
C SER A 35 15.07 -3.46 9.51
N PRO A 36 15.86 -4.46 9.10
CA PRO A 36 15.70 -5.09 7.79
C PRO A 36 14.30 -5.68 7.59
N PHE A 37 13.69 -6.22 8.65
CA PHE A 37 12.36 -6.83 8.58
C PHE A 37 11.25 -5.83 8.30
N TYR A 38 11.32 -4.62 8.87
CA TYR A 38 10.34 -3.58 8.58
C TYR A 38 10.45 -3.03 7.15
N ARG A 39 11.66 -3.04 6.60
CA ARG A 39 11.97 -2.46 5.29
C ARG A 39 11.97 -3.48 4.16
N ALA A 40 11.86 -4.78 4.49
CA ALA A 40 11.82 -5.83 3.49
C ALA A 40 10.48 -5.77 2.73
N ASP A 41 10.56 -5.71 1.41
CA ASP A 41 9.43 -5.80 0.48
C ASP A 41 9.36 -7.17 -0.23
N GLY A 42 10.37 -8.01 -0.01
CA GLY A 42 10.46 -9.36 -0.55
C GLY A 42 11.81 -10.00 -0.29
N LEU A 43 12.04 -11.12 -0.93
CA LEU A 43 13.32 -11.83 -0.90
C LEU A 43 14.22 -11.30 -2.02
N ALA A 44 15.46 -10.93 -1.67
CA ALA A 44 16.45 -10.41 -2.62
C ALA A 44 16.98 -11.46 -3.59
N ALA A 45 16.76 -12.76 -3.34
CA ALA A 45 17.25 -13.86 -4.16
C ALA A 45 16.24 -15.01 -4.23
N THR A 46 16.29 -15.77 -5.31
CA THR A 46 15.51 -17.01 -5.46
C THR A 46 15.91 -18.01 -4.40
N VAL A 47 14.93 -18.60 -3.74
CA VAL A 47 15.17 -19.62 -2.71
C VAL A 47 15.24 -20.99 -3.37
N GLU A 48 16.38 -21.67 -3.24
CA GLU A 48 16.62 -22.99 -3.88
C GLU A 48 15.89 -24.15 -3.18
N SER A 49 15.40 -23.95 -1.96
CA SER A 49 14.79 -25.00 -1.15
C SER A 49 13.36 -24.65 -0.77
N SER A 50 12.42 -25.54 -1.08
CA SER A 50 11.00 -25.40 -0.68
C SER A 50 10.80 -25.25 0.84
N HIS A 51 11.67 -25.86 1.63
CA HIS A 51 11.67 -25.68 3.08
C HIS A 51 12.04 -24.24 3.48
N ARG A 52 13.05 -23.68 2.81
CA ARG A 52 13.49 -22.30 3.07
C ARG A 52 12.47 -21.29 2.55
N GLU A 53 11.83 -21.61 1.44
CA GLU A 53 10.73 -20.81 0.90
C GLU A 53 9.57 -20.73 1.88
N ALA A 54 9.16 -21.86 2.47
CA ALA A 54 8.11 -21.89 3.50
C ALA A 54 8.50 -21.12 4.78
N GLU A 55 9.77 -21.19 5.21
CA GLU A 55 10.26 -20.42 6.36
C GLU A 55 10.25 -18.90 6.13
N LEU A 56 10.39 -18.48 4.90
CA LEU A 56 10.49 -17.07 4.49
C LEU A 56 9.21 -16.55 3.87
N ALA A 57 8.17 -17.38 3.77
CA ALA A 57 6.90 -17.04 3.12
C ALA A 57 6.22 -15.78 3.69
N ASP A 58 6.48 -15.45 4.96
CA ASP A 58 5.95 -14.26 5.63
C ASP A 58 6.89 -13.03 5.56
N VAL A 59 8.08 -13.16 4.98
CA VAL A 59 9.03 -12.04 4.89
C VAL A 59 8.71 -11.19 3.66
N GLY A 60 8.47 -9.91 3.88
CA GLY A 60 8.16 -8.96 2.82
C GLY A 60 6.80 -9.14 2.14
N LEU A 61 5.90 -9.91 2.74
CA LEU A 61 4.56 -10.05 2.21
C LEU A 61 3.82 -8.71 2.19
N VAL A 62 3.31 -8.37 1.02
CA VAL A 62 2.32 -7.32 0.87
C VAL A 62 1.07 -7.73 1.64
N ARG A 63 0.79 -7.05 2.74
CA ARG A 63 -0.39 -7.30 3.55
C ARG A 63 -1.52 -6.37 3.16
N MET A 64 -2.74 -6.89 3.19
CA MET A 64 -3.90 -6.04 3.05
C MET A 64 -3.92 -4.96 4.14
N LEU A 65 -4.18 -3.73 3.73
CA LEU A 65 -4.43 -2.66 4.70
C LEU A 65 -5.72 -2.95 5.46
N PRO A 66 -5.73 -2.85 6.79
CA PRO A 66 -6.96 -2.88 7.56
C PRO A 66 -7.93 -1.78 7.11
N PRO A 67 -9.25 -1.97 7.26
CA PRO A 67 -10.26 -1.02 6.78
C PRO A 67 -10.01 0.41 7.27
N GLU A 68 -9.63 0.59 8.53
CA GLU A 68 -9.37 1.90 9.12
C GLU A 68 -8.10 2.58 8.55
N GLN A 69 -7.10 1.79 8.16
CA GLN A 69 -5.90 2.33 7.52
C GLN A 69 -6.16 2.67 6.06
N LEU A 70 -6.94 1.83 5.36
CA LEU A 70 -7.31 2.10 3.97
C LEU A 70 -8.19 3.36 3.90
N GLU A 71 -9.16 3.53 4.80
CA GLU A 71 -10.00 4.74 4.88
C GLU A 71 -9.14 6.00 5.05
N ARG A 72 -8.20 6.00 6.00
CA ARG A 72 -7.26 7.11 6.20
C ARG A 72 -6.35 7.36 5.01
N LYS A 73 -5.92 6.30 4.31
CA LYS A 73 -5.13 6.44 3.07
C LYS A 73 -5.94 7.12 1.98
N LEU A 74 -7.21 6.75 1.81
CA LEU A 74 -8.12 7.40 0.86
C LEU A 74 -8.31 8.87 1.19
N GLU A 75 -8.55 9.21 2.45
CA GLU A 75 -8.65 10.59 2.92
C GLU A 75 -7.37 11.39 2.62
N ALA A 76 -6.19 10.81 2.88
CA ALA A 76 -4.92 11.46 2.59
C ALA A 76 -4.69 11.72 1.09
N ILE A 77 -5.12 10.80 0.23
CA ILE A 77 -4.96 10.88 -1.23
C ILE A 77 -5.99 11.83 -1.83
N PHE A 78 -7.26 11.64 -1.52
CA PHE A 78 -8.37 12.32 -2.19
C PHE A 78 -8.86 13.57 -1.46
N GLY A 79 -8.45 13.77 -0.20
CA GLY A 79 -8.94 14.85 0.67
C GLY A 79 -10.22 14.49 1.42
N GLU A 80 -10.84 13.36 1.07
CA GLU A 80 -11.97 12.78 1.78
C GLU A 80 -11.90 11.25 1.70
N GLY A 81 -12.40 10.57 2.73
CA GLY A 81 -12.51 9.12 2.77
C GLY A 81 -13.72 8.62 1.98
N TRP A 82 -13.81 7.31 1.84
CA TRP A 82 -15.01 6.67 1.31
C TRP A 82 -16.17 6.69 2.33
N GLY A 83 -15.83 6.64 3.63
CA GLY A 83 -16.75 6.73 4.75
C GLY A 83 -17.58 5.45 4.99
N ARG A 84 -17.20 4.31 4.38
CA ARG A 84 -17.93 3.05 4.50
C ARG A 84 -17.09 1.88 4.95
N LEU A 85 -15.75 1.98 4.85
CA LEU A 85 -14.84 0.90 5.20
C LEU A 85 -14.76 0.67 6.71
N ASP A 86 -14.72 1.72 7.49
CA ASP A 86 -14.57 1.69 8.94
C ASP A 86 -15.91 1.62 9.70
N GLU A 87 -17.03 1.78 8.99
CA GLU A 87 -18.38 1.67 9.52
C GLU A 87 -19.11 0.44 8.96
N GLN A 88 -19.68 0.59 7.76
CA GLN A 88 -20.59 -0.41 7.17
C GLN A 88 -19.89 -1.71 6.82
N PHE A 89 -18.67 -1.65 6.30
CA PHE A 89 -17.95 -2.80 5.77
C PHE A 89 -16.76 -3.23 6.64
N ALA A 90 -16.57 -2.63 7.82
CA ALA A 90 -15.41 -2.89 8.67
C ALA A 90 -15.15 -4.39 8.87
N ILE A 91 -16.15 -5.13 9.35
CA ILE A 91 -16.00 -6.57 9.61
C ILE A 91 -15.84 -7.39 8.34
N LEU A 92 -16.61 -7.10 7.29
CA LEU A 92 -16.53 -7.82 6.01
C LEU A 92 -15.20 -7.59 5.31
N TYR A 93 -14.53 -6.47 5.59
CA TYR A 93 -13.21 -6.13 5.08
C TYR A 93 -12.07 -6.56 6.01
N GLY A 94 -12.34 -7.41 6.98
CA GLY A 94 -11.34 -7.98 7.87
C GLY A 94 -11.02 -7.14 9.10
N GLY A 95 -11.86 -6.18 9.43
CA GLY A 95 -11.80 -5.44 10.69
C GLY A 95 -12.22 -6.26 11.91
N ILE A 96 -12.12 -5.66 13.08
CA ILE A 96 -12.51 -6.26 14.36
C ILE A 96 -13.57 -5.39 15.03
N ASP A 97 -14.47 -6.02 15.80
CA ASP A 97 -15.49 -5.32 16.60
C ASP A 97 -15.24 -5.39 18.12
N SER A 98 -14.16 -6.05 18.51
CA SER A 98 -13.75 -6.25 19.91
C SER A 98 -14.75 -7.05 20.78
N LYS A 99 -15.80 -7.60 20.17
CA LYS A 99 -16.82 -8.40 20.86
C LYS A 99 -16.93 -9.81 20.30
N THR A 100 -17.25 -9.93 19.02
CA THR A 100 -17.46 -11.19 18.30
C THR A 100 -16.33 -11.51 17.34
N VAL A 101 -15.75 -10.50 16.72
CA VAL A 101 -14.62 -10.61 15.80
C VAL A 101 -13.40 -9.96 16.45
N THR A 102 -12.56 -10.76 17.06
CA THR A 102 -11.38 -10.32 17.81
C THR A 102 -10.07 -10.45 17.04
N GLU A 103 -10.10 -11.19 15.91
CA GLU A 103 -8.95 -11.39 15.04
C GLU A 103 -9.20 -10.80 13.65
N ARG A 104 -8.17 -10.18 13.08
CA ARG A 104 -8.23 -9.63 11.72
C ARG A 104 -8.06 -10.73 10.69
N ILE A 105 -8.83 -10.65 9.61
CA ILE A 105 -8.64 -11.51 8.45
C ILE A 105 -7.47 -10.94 7.64
N GLY A 106 -6.35 -11.67 7.61
CA GLY A 106 -5.13 -11.26 6.90
C GLY A 106 -5.07 -11.69 5.43
N GLN A 107 -6.00 -12.54 4.98
CA GLN A 107 -6.03 -13.06 3.61
C GLN A 107 -7.23 -12.52 2.84
N PRO A 108 -7.04 -12.17 1.54
CA PRO A 108 -8.13 -11.71 0.68
C PRO A 108 -9.22 -12.78 0.53
N ASN A 109 -10.47 -12.32 0.46
CA ASN A 109 -11.62 -13.18 0.17
C ASN A 109 -12.58 -12.49 -0.80
N GLY A 110 -13.61 -13.23 -1.25
CA GLY A 110 -14.56 -12.73 -2.25
C GLY A 110 -15.36 -11.51 -1.81
N ALA A 111 -15.70 -11.40 -0.52
CA ALA A 111 -16.42 -10.23 0.02
C ALA A 111 -15.53 -8.98 -0.03
N MET A 112 -14.27 -9.10 0.37
CA MET A 112 -13.28 -8.02 0.27
C MET A 112 -13.08 -7.57 -1.18
N GLY A 113 -12.99 -8.51 -2.13
CA GLY A 113 -12.88 -8.19 -3.56
C GLY A 113 -14.09 -7.45 -4.11
N ALA A 114 -15.30 -7.79 -3.65
CA ALA A 114 -16.51 -7.06 -4.01
C ALA A 114 -16.53 -5.64 -3.43
N ILE A 115 -16.13 -5.47 -2.17
CA ILE A 115 -16.03 -4.17 -1.50
C ILE A 115 -14.97 -3.29 -2.18
N GLN A 116 -13.81 -3.85 -2.51
CA GLN A 116 -12.76 -3.11 -3.25
C GLN A 116 -13.24 -2.60 -4.59
N ARG A 117 -13.99 -3.42 -5.32
CA ARG A 117 -14.57 -3.04 -6.62
C ARG A 117 -15.58 -1.91 -6.48
N MET A 118 -16.44 -1.98 -5.48
CA MET A 118 -17.41 -0.93 -5.16
C MET A 118 -16.70 0.37 -4.78
N LEU A 119 -15.72 0.30 -3.88
CA LEU A 119 -14.89 1.41 -3.47
C LEU A 119 -14.19 2.06 -4.67
N ALA A 120 -13.51 1.26 -5.51
CA ALA A 120 -12.79 1.76 -6.68
C ALA A 120 -13.73 2.52 -7.63
N ASN A 121 -14.91 1.95 -7.92
CA ASN A 121 -15.89 2.59 -8.79
C ASN A 121 -16.44 3.90 -8.20
N GLU A 122 -16.84 3.90 -6.93
CA GLU A 122 -17.37 5.10 -6.28
C GLU A 122 -16.32 6.20 -6.16
N MET A 123 -15.08 5.86 -5.77
CA MET A 123 -14.00 6.84 -5.67
C MET A 123 -13.58 7.38 -7.05
N ALA A 124 -13.50 6.52 -8.07
CA ALA A 124 -13.24 6.98 -9.43
C ALA A 124 -14.31 7.93 -9.94
N CYS A 125 -15.59 7.59 -9.80
CA CYS A 125 -16.69 8.47 -10.20
C CYS A 125 -16.72 9.81 -9.44
N ARG A 126 -16.34 9.79 -8.16
CA ARG A 126 -16.35 10.98 -7.31
C ARG A 126 -15.17 11.91 -7.60
N HIS A 127 -14.01 11.39 -7.96
CA HIS A 127 -12.77 12.17 -8.01
C HIS A 127 -12.20 12.40 -9.41
N VAL A 128 -12.35 11.45 -10.34
CA VAL A 128 -11.73 11.58 -11.68
C VAL A 128 -12.34 12.70 -12.50
N VAL A 129 -13.67 12.77 -12.56
CA VAL A 129 -14.36 13.81 -13.35
C VAL A 129 -14.10 15.21 -12.78
N PRO A 130 -14.23 15.45 -11.47
CA PRO A 130 -13.86 16.73 -10.88
C PRO A 130 -12.38 17.10 -11.02
N ASP A 131 -11.47 16.11 -11.02
CA ASP A 131 -10.05 16.38 -11.24
C ASP A 131 -9.82 16.95 -12.63
N PHE A 132 -10.37 16.30 -13.67
CA PHE A 132 -10.28 16.81 -15.05
C PHE A 132 -11.01 18.15 -15.26
N ALA A 133 -11.99 18.51 -14.46
CA ALA A 133 -12.65 19.80 -14.53
C ALA A 133 -11.80 20.96 -13.96
N GLN A 134 -10.71 20.65 -13.26
CA GLN A 134 -9.79 21.65 -12.75
C GLN A 134 -8.76 22.09 -13.79
N ASP A 135 -8.14 23.24 -13.55
CA ASP A 135 -6.95 23.65 -14.27
C ASP A 135 -5.86 22.56 -14.18
N PRO A 136 -5.19 22.20 -15.28
CA PRO A 136 -4.17 21.13 -15.29
C PRO A 136 -3.12 21.25 -14.19
N SER A 137 -2.73 22.47 -13.83
CA SER A 137 -1.76 22.74 -12.77
C SER A 137 -2.27 22.42 -11.34
N LYS A 138 -3.59 22.26 -11.17
CA LYS A 138 -4.25 21.98 -9.89
C LYS A 138 -4.73 20.55 -9.78
N ARG A 139 -4.68 19.77 -10.85
CA ARG A 139 -5.08 18.38 -10.86
C ARG A 139 -4.14 17.53 -10.00
N ARG A 140 -4.72 16.66 -9.21
CA ARG A 140 -3.96 15.74 -8.34
C ARG A 140 -3.75 14.38 -8.97
N LEU A 141 -4.76 13.87 -9.69
CA LEU A 141 -4.73 12.54 -10.28
C LEU A 141 -4.13 12.55 -11.68
N PHE A 142 -4.48 13.54 -12.49
CA PHE A 142 -4.11 13.60 -13.91
C PHE A 142 -3.46 14.94 -14.30
N PRO A 143 -2.35 15.33 -13.65
CA PRO A 143 -1.61 16.51 -14.08
C PRO A 143 -0.97 16.25 -15.46
N GLY A 144 -1.07 17.19 -16.37
CA GLY A 144 -0.34 17.13 -17.65
C GLY A 144 -0.94 16.23 -18.73
N ILE A 145 -2.08 15.57 -18.50
CA ILE A 145 -2.79 14.82 -19.53
C ILE A 145 -4.23 15.31 -19.69
N GLU A 146 -4.73 15.30 -20.92
CA GLU A 146 -6.11 15.66 -21.24
C GLU A 146 -6.95 14.42 -21.61
N PRO A 147 -8.28 14.44 -21.36
CA PRO A 147 -9.15 13.28 -21.58
C PRO A 147 -9.25 12.82 -23.04
N HIS A 148 -8.85 13.67 -23.99
CA HIS A 148 -8.93 13.37 -25.41
C HIS A 148 -7.64 12.72 -25.98
N VAL A 149 -6.62 12.51 -25.15
CA VAL A 149 -5.39 11.83 -25.57
C VAL A 149 -5.68 10.34 -25.76
N ILE A 150 -5.43 9.85 -26.98
CA ILE A 150 -5.71 8.47 -27.38
C ILE A 150 -4.40 7.70 -27.51
N PRO A 151 -4.26 6.50 -26.89
CA PRO A 151 -3.08 5.67 -27.04
C PRO A 151 -2.81 5.31 -28.50
N GLY A 152 -1.55 5.40 -28.93
CA GLY A 152 -1.10 5.03 -30.28
C GLY A 152 -1.36 6.07 -31.36
N GLU A 153 -1.98 7.21 -31.07
CA GLU A 153 -2.16 8.29 -32.07
C GLU A 153 -0.90 9.12 -32.30
N SER A 154 -0.09 9.31 -31.25
CA SER A 154 1.16 10.06 -31.36
C SER A 154 2.14 9.69 -30.26
N GLU A 155 3.45 9.77 -30.57
CA GLU A 155 4.51 9.55 -29.57
C GLU A 155 4.40 10.51 -28.36
N ALA A 156 3.97 11.74 -28.61
CA ALA A 156 3.78 12.74 -27.56
C ALA A 156 2.61 12.35 -26.63
N GLY A 157 1.50 11.87 -27.18
CA GLY A 157 0.34 11.38 -26.43
C GLY A 157 0.69 10.14 -25.61
N ASP A 158 1.40 9.19 -26.21
CA ASP A 158 1.84 7.97 -25.51
C ASP A 158 2.79 8.30 -24.35
N ARG A 159 3.65 9.28 -24.52
CA ARG A 159 4.50 9.77 -23.43
C ARG A 159 3.66 10.37 -22.30
N GLN A 160 2.67 11.20 -22.59
CA GLN A 160 1.78 11.80 -21.59
C GLN A 160 1.02 10.71 -20.82
N ILE A 161 0.57 9.67 -21.50
CA ILE A 161 -0.09 8.52 -20.85
C ILE A 161 0.85 7.82 -19.89
N ARG A 162 2.09 7.50 -20.32
CA ARG A 162 3.08 6.86 -19.45
C ARG A 162 3.45 7.73 -18.26
N GLU A 163 3.63 9.03 -18.45
CA GLU A 163 3.88 9.97 -17.37
C GLU A 163 2.71 10.01 -16.37
N ALA A 164 1.47 9.97 -16.86
CA ALA A 164 0.28 9.90 -16.01
C ALA A 164 0.20 8.57 -15.21
N ILE A 165 0.54 7.44 -15.83
CA ILE A 165 0.59 6.13 -15.14
C ILE A 165 1.66 6.16 -14.05
N ALA A 166 2.89 6.60 -14.35
CA ALA A 166 3.97 6.71 -13.38
C ALA A 166 3.60 7.67 -12.22
N HIS A 167 2.90 8.77 -12.55
CA HIS A 167 2.37 9.67 -11.51
C HIS A 167 1.36 8.98 -10.60
N LEU A 168 0.41 8.22 -11.15
CA LEU A 168 -0.58 7.49 -10.37
C LEU A 168 0.06 6.40 -9.51
N HIS A 169 1.06 5.68 -10.03
CA HIS A 169 1.82 4.68 -9.25
C HIS A 169 2.48 5.34 -8.04
N ARG A 170 3.16 6.47 -8.25
CA ARG A 170 3.78 7.23 -7.15
C ARG A 170 2.75 7.76 -6.17
N TYR A 171 1.68 8.35 -6.68
CA TYR A 171 0.68 9.04 -5.85
C TYR A 171 -0.21 8.08 -5.05
N LEU A 172 -0.67 6.99 -5.69
CA LEU A 172 -1.60 6.03 -5.08
C LEU A 172 -0.88 4.89 -4.35
N LEU A 173 0.24 4.43 -4.89
CA LEU A 173 0.93 3.23 -4.42
C LEU A 173 2.24 3.55 -3.68
N GLY A 174 2.81 4.74 -3.88
CA GLY A 174 4.12 5.10 -3.36
C GLY A 174 5.27 4.43 -4.12
N LEU A 175 5.01 3.94 -5.34
CA LEU A 175 6.01 3.35 -6.23
C LEU A 175 6.65 4.42 -7.10
N ASP A 176 7.95 4.36 -7.28
CA ASP A 176 8.69 5.30 -8.14
C ASP A 176 9.14 4.59 -9.42
N ASP A 177 8.16 4.15 -10.21
CA ASP A 177 8.40 3.46 -11.46
C ASP A 177 8.88 4.44 -12.54
N ALA A 178 9.90 4.03 -13.29
CA ALA A 178 10.35 4.80 -14.45
C ALA A 178 9.32 4.70 -15.58
N ILE A 179 9.18 5.78 -16.37
CA ILE A 179 8.22 5.85 -17.50
C ILE A 179 8.48 4.81 -18.60
N ASP A 180 9.68 4.26 -18.65
CA ASP A 180 10.08 3.22 -19.60
C ASP A 180 10.13 1.83 -18.94
N SER A 181 9.63 1.67 -17.71
CA SER A 181 9.56 0.39 -17.05
C SER A 181 8.44 -0.48 -17.62
N PRO A 182 8.54 -1.83 -17.52
CA PRO A 182 7.48 -2.73 -17.99
C PRO A 182 6.13 -2.51 -17.32
N GLU A 183 6.12 -1.95 -16.10
CA GLU A 183 4.92 -1.65 -15.32
C GLU A 183 4.14 -0.44 -15.85
N VAL A 184 4.83 0.42 -16.63
CA VAL A 184 4.28 1.67 -17.19
C VAL A 184 4.10 1.60 -18.71
N ALA A 185 4.79 0.66 -19.39
CA ALA A 185 4.84 0.53 -20.85
C ALA A 185 3.52 0.10 -21.52
#